data_2b767aa95c0328b5d8fe6328769dd435
#
_entry.id   2b767aa95c0328b5d8fe6328769dd435
#
_cell.length_a   1.000
_cell.length_b   1.000
_cell.length_c   1.000
_cell.angle_alpha   90.00
_cell.angle_beta   90.00
_cell.angle_gamma   90.00
#
_symmetry.space_group_name_H-M   'P 1'
#
loop_
_entity.id
_entity.type
_entity.pdbx_description
1 polymer ?
#
loop_
_entity_poly.entity_id
_entity_poly.type
_entity_poly.pdbx_seq_one_letter_code
_entity_poly.pdbx_strand_id
1 'polypeptide(L)'
;MTEFFENQQWMIIAGLFFGLLAYVALLRWRDRRWIEGRFGRNPVLAMSFGVNYFGCFGDPGPPCRSSGFLLLMRDRLFYRSRVKRIELDIPAHAIFRAYMDRVHKGVDLHQPVMKIDFIDPGGNRNTAAFKVHYPAQWIRAIENIRPGNDAAASQPTVP
;
A
#
# COMPACT_ATOMS: atom_id res chain seq x y z
N MET A 1 -21.32 23.46 -41.45
CA MET A 1 -20.50 22.22 -41.45
C MET A 1 -19.50 22.16 -40.28
N THR A 2 -19.02 23.25 -39.76
CA THR A 2 -18.05 23.31 -38.62
C THR A 2 -18.65 22.85 -37.29
N GLU A 3 -19.90 23.20 -36.99
CA GLU A 3 -20.54 22.83 -35.69
C GLU A 3 -20.77 21.31 -35.52
N PHE A 4 -20.92 20.58 -36.62
CA PHE A 4 -21.13 19.12 -36.59
C PHE A 4 -19.82 18.40 -36.19
N PHE A 5 -18.65 18.90 -36.60
CA PHE A 5 -17.38 18.34 -36.26
C PHE A 5 -16.99 18.64 -34.83
N GLU A 6 -17.30 19.82 -34.28
CA GLU A 6 -17.04 20.16 -32.88
C GLU A 6 -17.83 19.29 -31.91
N ASN A 7 -19.10 19.05 -32.16
CA ASN A 7 -19.94 18.19 -31.33
C ASN A 7 -19.47 16.72 -31.32
N GLN A 8 -18.93 16.22 -32.42
CA GLN A 8 -18.41 14.86 -32.52
C GLN A 8 -17.10 14.69 -31.72
N GLN A 9 -16.24 15.69 -31.69
CA GLN A 9 -15.02 15.68 -30.90
C GLN A 9 -15.33 15.62 -29.39
N TRP A 10 -16.27 16.40 -28.91
CA TRP A 10 -16.67 16.39 -27.50
C TRP A 10 -17.29 15.05 -27.07
N MET A 11 -18.07 14.40 -27.93
CA MET A 11 -18.61 13.07 -27.65
C MET A 11 -17.50 12.01 -27.52
N ILE A 12 -16.48 12.06 -28.37
CA ILE A 12 -15.32 11.15 -28.29
C ILE A 12 -14.55 11.37 -27.00
N ILE A 13 -14.25 12.63 -26.65
CA ILE A 13 -13.55 12.98 -25.41
C ILE A 13 -14.35 12.52 -24.19
N ALA A 14 -15.65 12.79 -24.15
CA ALA A 14 -16.53 12.34 -23.08
C ALA A 14 -16.56 10.81 -22.98
N GLY A 15 -16.67 10.12 -24.10
CA GLY A 15 -16.64 8.65 -24.15
C GLY A 15 -15.34 8.07 -23.61
N LEU A 16 -14.19 8.63 -23.97
CA LEU A 16 -12.88 8.23 -23.42
C LEU A 16 -12.78 8.48 -21.92
N PHE A 17 -13.27 9.63 -21.46
CA PHE A 17 -13.25 9.99 -20.05
C PHE A 17 -14.13 9.04 -19.21
N PHE A 18 -15.37 8.80 -19.63
CA PHE A 18 -16.26 7.85 -18.95
C PHE A 18 -15.73 6.41 -19.03
N GLY A 19 -15.16 6.00 -20.16
CA GLY A 19 -14.50 4.71 -20.31
C GLY A 19 -13.35 4.53 -19.32
N LEU A 20 -12.51 5.55 -19.13
CA LEU A 20 -11.43 5.53 -18.15
C LEU A 20 -11.95 5.45 -16.71
N LEU A 21 -12.99 6.24 -16.38
CA LEU A 21 -13.61 6.19 -15.05
C LEU A 21 -14.21 4.81 -14.76
N ALA A 22 -14.95 4.24 -15.73
CA ALA A 22 -15.53 2.90 -15.61
C ALA A 22 -14.44 1.83 -15.43
N TYR A 23 -13.35 1.93 -16.18
CA TYR A 23 -12.20 1.03 -16.05
C TYR A 23 -11.57 1.09 -14.64
N VAL A 24 -11.33 2.30 -14.12
CA VAL A 24 -10.80 2.49 -12.77
C VAL A 24 -11.75 1.95 -11.70
N ALA A 25 -13.06 2.19 -11.87
CA ALA A 25 -14.09 1.69 -10.96
C ALA A 25 -14.14 0.15 -10.97
N LEU A 26 -14.06 -0.47 -12.14
CA LEU A 26 -14.03 -1.94 -12.30
C LEU A 26 -12.79 -2.55 -11.62
N LEU A 27 -11.61 -1.93 -11.80
CA LEU A 27 -10.40 -2.38 -11.14
C LEU A 27 -10.54 -2.34 -9.61
N ARG A 28 -11.06 -1.23 -9.06
CA ARG A 28 -11.28 -1.08 -7.61
C ARG A 28 -12.30 -2.08 -7.08
N TRP A 29 -13.37 -2.29 -7.81
CA TRP A 29 -14.41 -3.27 -7.44
C TRP A 29 -13.88 -4.70 -7.42
N ARG A 30 -13.07 -5.08 -8.43
CA ARG A 30 -12.42 -6.38 -8.49
C ARG A 30 -11.45 -6.59 -7.34
N ASP A 31 -10.64 -5.57 -7.02
CA ASP A 31 -9.70 -5.62 -5.90
C ASP A 31 -10.46 -5.79 -4.57
N ARG A 32 -11.56 -5.04 -4.35
CA ARG A 32 -12.38 -5.18 -3.14
C ARG A 32 -12.99 -6.57 -3.00
N ARG A 33 -13.61 -7.10 -4.04
CA ARG A 33 -14.17 -8.45 -4.03
C ARG A 33 -13.12 -9.52 -3.72
N TRP A 34 -11.93 -9.35 -4.27
CA TRP A 34 -10.83 -10.26 -3.96
C TRP A 34 -10.41 -10.19 -2.50
N ILE A 35 -10.32 -8.98 -1.92
CA ILE A 35 -9.99 -8.74 -0.51
C ILE A 35 -11.05 -9.39 0.38
N GLU A 36 -12.32 -9.14 0.12
CA GLU A 36 -13.45 -9.72 0.85
C GLU A 36 -13.45 -11.25 0.81
N GLY A 37 -13.19 -11.84 -0.35
CA GLY A 37 -13.11 -13.29 -0.52
C GLY A 37 -11.92 -13.94 0.19
N ARG A 38 -10.78 -13.22 0.31
CA ARG A 38 -9.55 -13.76 0.92
C ARG A 38 -9.48 -13.57 2.43
N PHE A 39 -9.89 -12.41 2.90
CA PHE A 39 -9.74 -12.03 4.31
C PHE A 39 -11.05 -12.06 5.10
N GLY A 40 -12.18 -12.23 4.42
CA GLY A 40 -13.48 -12.42 5.05
C GLY A 40 -13.84 -11.26 5.98
N ARG A 41 -14.10 -11.58 7.26
CA ARG A 41 -14.50 -10.62 8.30
C ARG A 41 -13.33 -9.93 9.01
N ASN A 42 -12.08 -10.17 8.60
CA ASN A 42 -10.96 -9.46 9.21
C ASN A 42 -11.09 -7.95 8.94
N PRO A 43 -11.22 -7.11 9.98
CA PRO A 43 -11.43 -5.69 9.78
C PRO A 43 -10.18 -5.07 9.15
N VAL A 44 -10.35 -4.54 7.96
CA VAL A 44 -9.34 -3.71 7.30
C VAL A 44 -9.35 -2.35 7.98
N LEU A 45 -8.25 -1.99 8.64
CA LEU A 45 -8.09 -0.72 9.34
C LEU A 45 -7.75 0.41 8.38
N ALA A 46 -6.90 0.13 7.40
CA ALA A 46 -6.51 1.08 6.36
C ALA A 46 -6.25 0.35 5.04
N MET A 47 -6.58 1.03 3.94
CA MET A 47 -6.36 0.52 2.59
C MET A 47 -5.90 1.64 1.67
N SER A 48 -4.89 1.37 0.85
CA SER A 48 -4.40 2.29 -0.17
C SER A 48 -4.23 1.56 -1.50
N PHE A 49 -4.82 2.14 -2.55
CA PHE A 49 -4.63 1.70 -3.93
C PHE A 49 -3.55 2.54 -4.62
N GLY A 50 -2.89 1.96 -5.64
CA GLY A 50 -1.85 2.65 -6.38
C GLY A 50 -0.55 2.82 -5.61
N VAL A 51 -0.34 2.01 -4.59
CA VAL A 51 0.91 1.97 -3.82
C VAL A 51 2.03 1.42 -4.70
N ASN A 52 3.18 2.11 -4.72
CA ASN A 52 4.36 1.59 -5.36
C ASN A 52 5.25 0.91 -4.32
N TYR A 53 5.52 -0.35 -4.54
CA TYR A 53 6.45 -1.17 -3.78
C TYR A 53 7.80 -1.23 -4.50
N PHE A 54 8.90 -1.09 -3.78
CA PHE A 54 10.26 -1.05 -4.32
C PHE A 54 11.08 -2.30 -4.00
N GLY A 55 10.44 -3.34 -3.49
CA GLY A 55 11.09 -4.60 -3.09
C GLY A 55 11.44 -4.65 -1.61
N CYS A 56 11.82 -5.83 -1.15
CA CYS A 56 12.46 -6.04 0.14
C CYS A 56 13.98 -5.94 0.01
N PHE A 57 14.67 -5.57 1.10
CA PHE A 57 16.13 -5.49 1.11
C PHE A 57 16.78 -6.83 0.77
N GLY A 58 16.20 -7.94 1.22
CA GLY A 58 16.67 -9.30 0.93
C GLY A 58 16.40 -9.80 -0.48
N ASP A 59 15.57 -9.10 -1.29
CA ASP A 59 15.31 -9.52 -2.66
C ASP A 59 16.56 -9.29 -3.54
N PRO A 60 16.87 -10.16 -4.50
CA PRO A 60 17.99 -9.97 -5.40
C PRO A 60 17.77 -8.76 -6.34
N GLY A 61 18.87 -8.08 -6.67
CA GLY A 61 18.90 -7.00 -7.65
C GLY A 61 18.47 -5.62 -7.11
N PRO A 62 18.43 -4.60 -8.00
CA PRO A 62 18.11 -3.23 -7.64
C PRO A 62 16.64 -3.07 -7.25
N PRO A 63 16.28 -1.93 -6.62
CA PRO A 63 14.88 -1.62 -6.31
C PRO A 63 14.03 -1.69 -7.57
N CYS A 64 12.99 -2.53 -7.56
CA CYS A 64 12.11 -2.72 -8.70
C CYS A 64 10.70 -2.25 -8.37
N ARG A 65 10.28 -1.15 -9.00
CA ARG A 65 8.95 -0.57 -8.78
C ARG A 65 7.84 -1.52 -9.24
N SER A 66 6.90 -1.78 -8.35
CA SER A 66 5.69 -2.56 -8.61
C SER A 66 4.48 -1.83 -8.07
N SER A 67 3.44 -1.63 -8.88
CA SER A 67 2.20 -0.98 -8.45
C SER A 67 1.19 -2.00 -7.95
N GLY A 68 0.53 -1.68 -6.83
CA GLY A 68 -0.43 -2.57 -6.20
C GLY A 68 -1.34 -1.88 -5.21
N PHE A 69 -1.84 -2.64 -4.25
CA PHE A 69 -2.57 -2.13 -3.11
C PHE A 69 -1.94 -2.61 -1.80
N LEU A 70 -2.09 -1.80 -0.76
CA LEU A 70 -1.60 -2.05 0.59
C LEU A 70 -2.79 -2.08 1.55
N LEU A 71 -2.86 -3.10 2.38
CA LEU A 71 -3.87 -3.28 3.41
C LEU A 71 -3.22 -3.33 4.76
N LEU A 72 -3.79 -2.65 5.73
CA LEU A 72 -3.48 -2.78 7.14
C LEU A 72 -4.64 -3.44 7.86
N MET A 73 -4.39 -4.55 8.50
CA MET A 73 -5.32 -5.28 9.36
C MET A 73 -4.80 -5.26 10.80
N ARG A 74 -5.58 -5.73 11.77
CA ARG A 74 -5.13 -5.76 13.17
C ARG A 74 -3.93 -6.65 13.41
N ASP A 75 -3.83 -7.73 12.64
CA ASP A 75 -2.83 -8.80 12.81
C ASP A 75 -1.70 -8.77 11.79
N ARG A 76 -1.84 -7.98 10.71
CA ARG A 76 -0.86 -7.96 9.60
C ARG A 76 -0.92 -6.74 8.72
N LEU A 77 0.18 -6.51 7.99
CA LEU A 77 0.25 -5.64 6.82
C LEU A 77 0.36 -6.52 5.57
N PHE A 78 -0.51 -6.29 4.60
CA PHE A 78 -0.54 -7.08 3.37
C PHE A 78 -0.40 -6.18 2.14
N TYR A 79 0.52 -6.53 1.24
CA TYR A 79 0.68 -5.90 -0.07
C TYR A 79 0.47 -6.91 -1.18
N ARG A 80 -0.19 -6.48 -2.26
CA ARG A 80 -0.30 -7.26 -3.50
C ARG A 80 -0.08 -6.38 -4.71
N SER A 81 0.83 -6.83 -5.59
CA SER A 81 1.04 -6.23 -6.90
C SER A 81 -0.10 -6.58 -7.86
N ARG A 82 -0.48 -5.62 -8.71
CA ARG A 82 -1.46 -5.86 -9.79
C ARG A 82 -0.88 -6.56 -11.00
N VAL A 83 0.37 -6.30 -11.32
CA VAL A 83 1.03 -6.76 -12.55
C VAL A 83 1.97 -7.92 -12.29
N LYS A 84 2.80 -7.78 -11.27
CA LYS A 84 3.75 -8.81 -10.86
C LYS A 84 3.07 -9.63 -9.78
N ARG A 85 3.00 -10.94 -9.87
CA ARG A 85 2.40 -11.83 -8.85
C ARG A 85 3.17 -11.79 -7.52
N ILE A 86 3.46 -10.58 -7.02
CA ILE A 86 4.16 -10.34 -5.77
C ILE A 86 3.10 -10.13 -4.70
N GLU A 87 3.14 -10.96 -3.68
CA GLU A 87 2.37 -10.80 -2.44
C GLU A 87 3.39 -10.70 -1.29
N LEU A 88 3.18 -9.74 -0.40
CA LEU A 88 3.97 -9.58 0.81
C LEU A 88 3.01 -9.54 1.98
N ASP A 89 3.14 -10.50 2.89
CA ASP A 89 2.33 -10.63 4.10
C ASP A 89 3.26 -10.50 5.30
N ILE A 90 3.12 -9.40 6.05
CA ILE A 90 3.96 -9.10 7.20
C ILE A 90 3.06 -9.13 8.45
N PRO A 91 3.21 -10.15 9.32
CA PRO A 91 2.48 -10.20 10.59
C PRO A 91 2.82 -8.97 11.46
N ALA A 92 1.84 -8.43 12.18
CA ALA A 92 2.03 -7.24 13.00
C ALA A 92 3.12 -7.43 14.07
N HIS A 93 3.21 -8.63 14.66
CA HIS A 93 4.25 -8.95 15.65
C HIS A 93 5.66 -9.05 15.07
N ALA A 94 5.80 -9.22 13.75
CA ALA A 94 7.08 -9.24 13.06
C ALA A 94 7.59 -7.84 12.72
N ILE A 95 6.72 -6.81 12.75
CA ILE A 95 7.08 -5.43 12.46
C ILE A 95 7.71 -4.80 13.69
N PHE A 96 8.92 -4.27 13.57
CA PHE A 96 9.57 -3.57 14.68
C PHE A 96 9.77 -2.07 14.44
N ARG A 97 9.69 -1.60 13.18
CA ARG A 97 9.83 -0.18 12.88
C ARG A 97 9.15 0.20 11.57
N ALA A 98 8.50 1.37 11.55
CA ALA A 98 8.03 2.03 10.34
C ALA A 98 8.55 3.48 10.33
N TYR A 99 9.15 3.93 9.21
CA TYR A 99 9.78 5.25 9.12
C TYR A 99 9.86 5.73 7.68
N MET A 100 10.26 6.99 7.50
CA MET A 100 10.50 7.59 6.19
C MET A 100 11.99 7.60 5.87
N ASP A 101 12.31 7.27 4.61
CA ASP A 101 13.67 7.38 4.09
C ASP A 101 13.62 7.62 2.57
N ARG A 102 14.72 8.07 1.99
CA ARG A 102 14.87 8.28 0.54
C ARG A 102 15.72 7.20 -0.12
N VAL A 103 16.54 6.51 0.67
CA VAL A 103 17.49 5.51 0.18
C VAL A 103 16.91 4.12 0.42
N HIS A 104 16.90 3.26 -0.60
CA HIS A 104 16.54 1.84 -0.48
C HIS A 104 17.51 0.99 -1.28
N LYS A 105 18.04 -0.08 -0.67
CA LYS A 105 19.06 -0.96 -1.28
C LYS A 105 20.30 -0.17 -1.80
N GLY A 106 20.70 0.88 -1.11
CA GLY A 106 21.82 1.73 -1.54
C GLY A 106 21.52 2.71 -2.67
N VAL A 107 20.27 2.74 -3.18
CA VAL A 107 19.83 3.64 -4.25
C VAL A 107 18.98 4.76 -3.70
N ASP A 108 19.28 6.01 -4.04
CA ASP A 108 18.40 7.16 -3.77
C ASP A 108 17.20 7.11 -4.72
N LEU A 109 16.01 7.00 -4.17
CA LEU A 109 14.76 6.94 -4.94
C LEU A 109 14.27 8.34 -5.37
N HIS A 110 15.02 9.41 -5.06
CA HIS A 110 14.71 10.83 -5.32
C HIS A 110 13.37 11.29 -4.74
N GLN A 111 12.78 10.51 -3.85
CA GLN A 111 11.52 10.79 -3.18
C GLN A 111 11.46 10.05 -1.85
N PRO A 112 10.80 10.62 -0.82
CA PRO A 112 10.61 9.91 0.44
C PRO A 112 9.66 8.72 0.25
N VAL A 113 10.03 7.57 0.80
CA VAL A 113 9.25 6.35 0.85
C VAL A 113 9.08 5.89 2.29
N MET A 114 7.97 5.25 2.58
CA MET A 114 7.75 4.57 3.84
C MET A 114 8.51 3.25 3.84
N LYS A 115 9.37 3.05 4.81
CA LYS A 115 10.10 1.81 5.05
C LYS A 115 9.54 1.09 6.26
N ILE A 116 9.49 -0.21 6.18
CA ILE A 116 9.01 -1.08 7.24
C ILE A 116 10.06 -2.16 7.46
N ASP A 117 10.64 -2.14 8.67
CA ASP A 117 11.58 -3.14 9.12
C ASP A 117 10.82 -4.26 9.82
N PHE A 118 11.06 -5.50 9.43
CA PHE A 118 10.36 -6.67 9.95
C PHE A 118 11.26 -7.91 9.97
N ILE A 119 10.82 -8.94 10.70
CA ILE A 119 11.43 -10.28 10.64
C ILE A 119 10.68 -11.10 9.60
N ASP A 120 11.39 -11.64 8.62
CA ASP A 120 10.82 -12.53 7.62
C ASP A 120 10.52 -13.93 8.20
N PRO A 121 9.78 -14.79 7.49
CA PRO A 121 9.51 -16.15 7.96
C PRO A 121 10.75 -17.02 8.18
N GLY A 122 11.89 -16.64 7.60
CA GLY A 122 13.19 -17.28 7.80
C GLY A 122 13.93 -16.77 9.05
N GLY A 123 13.35 -15.82 9.80
CA GLY A 123 13.98 -15.22 10.99
C GLY A 123 14.99 -14.11 10.67
N ASN A 124 15.13 -13.69 9.42
CA ASN A 124 16.07 -12.66 9.03
C ASN A 124 15.41 -11.27 9.11
N ARG A 125 16.24 -10.27 9.44
CA ARG A 125 15.80 -8.88 9.35
C ARG A 125 15.68 -8.45 7.90
N ASN A 126 14.52 -7.91 7.56
CA ASN A 126 14.23 -7.42 6.22
C ASN A 126 13.58 -6.03 6.27
N THR A 127 13.66 -5.30 5.17
CA THR A 127 13.08 -3.95 5.06
C THR A 127 12.33 -3.85 3.73
N ALA A 128 11.04 -3.58 3.80
CA ALA A 128 10.20 -3.30 2.64
C ALA A 128 10.02 -1.78 2.44
N ALA A 129 10.02 -1.31 1.20
CA ALA A 129 9.86 0.10 0.89
C ALA A 129 8.61 0.36 0.03
N PHE A 130 7.80 1.34 0.44
CA PHE A 130 6.53 1.69 -0.18
C PHE A 130 6.39 3.19 -0.39
N LYS A 131 5.93 3.60 -1.56
CA LYS A 131 5.38 4.94 -1.76
C LYS A 131 3.87 4.89 -1.59
N VAL A 132 3.39 5.49 -0.52
CA VAL A 132 1.96 5.57 -0.17
C VAL A 132 1.51 7.03 -0.15
N HIS A 133 0.22 7.24 -0.29
CA HIS A 133 -0.39 8.53 0.05
C HIS A 133 -0.47 8.65 1.58
N TYR A 134 -0.17 9.84 2.10
CA TYR A 134 -0.22 10.15 3.55
C TYR A 134 0.65 9.23 4.43
N PRO A 135 1.97 9.12 4.15
CA PRO A 135 2.84 8.16 4.81
C PRO A 135 2.89 8.31 6.34
N ALA A 136 2.76 9.52 6.88
CA ALA A 136 2.73 9.75 8.32
C ALA A 136 1.52 9.08 9.00
N GLN A 137 0.35 9.06 8.33
CA GLN A 137 -0.84 8.37 8.83
C GLN A 137 -0.64 6.85 8.83
N TRP A 138 -0.02 6.33 7.77
CA TRP A 138 0.31 4.92 7.66
C TRP A 138 1.29 4.46 8.74
N ILE A 139 2.35 5.24 8.99
CA ILE A 139 3.33 4.94 10.05
C ILE A 139 2.63 4.86 11.41
N ARG A 140 1.80 5.87 11.76
CA ARG A 140 1.04 5.86 13.03
C ARG A 140 0.10 4.66 13.11
N ALA A 141 -0.61 4.33 12.04
CA ALA A 141 -1.52 3.20 12.00
C ALA A 141 -0.79 1.86 12.17
N ILE A 142 0.40 1.71 11.56
CA ILE A 142 1.27 0.53 11.73
C ILE A 142 1.79 0.45 13.16
N GLU A 143 2.22 1.57 13.76
CA GLU A 143 2.68 1.60 15.15
C GLU A 143 1.58 1.18 16.12
N ASN A 144 0.33 1.56 15.85
CA ASN A 144 -0.82 1.21 16.70
C ASN A 144 -1.17 -0.28 16.69
N ILE A 145 -0.85 -1.02 15.62
CA ILE A 145 -1.11 -2.47 15.57
C ILE A 145 0.05 -3.31 16.13
N ARG A 146 1.20 -2.68 16.43
CA ARG A 146 2.34 -3.40 16.97
C ARG A 146 2.06 -3.87 18.40
N PRO A 147 2.30 -5.16 18.71
CA PRO A 147 2.18 -5.64 20.10
C PRO A 147 3.16 -4.89 20.99
N GLY A 148 2.67 -4.34 22.08
CA GLY A 148 3.43 -3.55 23.03
C GLY A 148 3.07 -2.06 23.08
N ASN A 149 2.29 -1.54 22.14
CA ASN A 149 1.81 -0.15 22.19
C ASN A 149 0.48 0.00 22.95
N ASP A 150 -0.26 -1.10 23.15
CA ASP A 150 -1.49 -1.11 23.97
C ASP A 150 -1.23 -0.77 25.45
N ALA A 151 0.02 -0.95 25.93
CA ALA A 151 0.41 -0.59 27.29
C ALA A 151 0.53 0.92 27.51
N ALA A 152 0.78 1.71 26.48
CA ALA A 152 0.90 3.16 26.58
C ALA A 152 -0.48 3.88 26.55
N ALA A 153 -1.49 3.26 25.96
CA ALA A 153 -2.86 3.80 25.91
C ALA A 153 -3.65 3.57 27.22
N SER A 154 -3.14 2.73 28.12
CA SER A 154 -3.82 2.32 29.36
C SER A 154 -3.29 2.99 30.63
N GLN A 155 -2.44 4.01 30.53
CA GLN A 155 -2.06 4.80 31.71
C GLN A 155 -3.18 5.80 32.02
N PRO A 156 -3.94 5.59 33.12
CA PRO A 156 -4.86 6.62 33.59
C PRO A 156 -4.05 7.82 34.01
N THR A 157 -4.36 8.98 33.46
CA THR A 157 -3.88 10.26 33.94
C THR A 157 -4.35 10.38 35.42
N VAL A 158 -3.43 10.19 36.33
CA VAL A 158 -3.69 10.47 37.77
C VAL A 158 -3.69 11.99 37.91
N PRO A 159 -4.70 12.59 38.52
CA PRO A 159 -4.86 14.03 38.69
C PRO A 159 -3.83 14.63 39.67
#